data_e48cba0209af8760bca3a30578972c1b
#
_entry.id   e48cba0209af8760bca3a30578972c1b
#
_cell.length_a   1.000
_cell.length_b   1.000
_cell.length_c   1.000
_cell.angle_alpha   90.00
_cell.angle_beta   90.00
_cell.angle_gamma   90.00
#
_symmetry.space_group_name_H-M   'P 1'
#
loop_
_entity.id
_entity.type
_entity.pdbx_description
1 polymer ?
#
loop_
_entity_poly.entity_id
_entity_poly.type
_entity_poly.pdbx_seq_one_letter_code
_entity_poly.pdbx_strand_id
1 'polypeptide(L)'
;MFAPRTAPWPLVALFTAGYLPPYLLPTTVGRLDTGLPLTATQAGAVGSALLLSSATAGFLLASRMQRLGARTPARLGLALAFLGYGAASLTTAVPAVVAGAVLGGLGSGTAMTVAATRIAAERDPHRASTLGLLTVSALAGAVYLTVPHLGRAHGLPLAAIALTALAVWPLTGRLPGPEAASPAAHGTGTTSPLPGRRSGPVLAAAVLCWSLAQNSLWGVSGRIGLTQAGLGDAALGVVFAVALGAGLLGVLAAGALGPRLGRAMPVGAGTVVIAGCIALTASATTPTTFAAGEIAWNTLYPVVLSYLIGLAASLDPRGRWAVLVGSASSLGTAAGPLTGSVLSAQAGYPGMGLVLAALLLVVAAPMTAVALHTGGRPLLPGAIRRRGGTPAALVAAATGTPSGAVPEVGAPEQPVVEITVDAPAVPVRGAYDTAGPRQAAAAPGPGAG
;
A
#
# COMPACT_ATOMS: atom_id res chain seq x y z
N MET A 1 1.59 32.02 16.81
CA MET A 1 2.05 31.06 17.83
C MET A 1 2.13 29.70 17.14
N PHE A 2 3.31 29.28 16.68
CA PHE A 2 3.51 28.02 15.97
C PHE A 2 3.47 26.89 17.00
N ALA A 3 2.41 26.07 16.99
CA ALA A 3 2.38 24.87 17.79
C ALA A 3 3.59 23.99 17.42
N PRO A 4 4.29 23.39 18.40
CA PRO A 4 5.45 22.56 18.13
C PRO A 4 5.04 21.41 17.20
N ARG A 5 5.80 21.21 16.13
CA ARG A 5 5.64 20.09 15.19
C ARG A 5 5.88 18.80 15.96
N THR A 6 4.85 18.24 16.56
CA THR A 6 4.94 16.88 17.10
C THR A 6 5.09 15.92 15.91
N ALA A 7 6.25 15.27 15.84
CA ALA A 7 6.49 14.28 14.82
C ALA A 7 5.43 13.14 14.97
N PRO A 8 4.93 12.55 13.88
CA PRO A 8 3.87 11.53 13.92
C PRO A 8 4.37 10.15 14.39
N TRP A 9 5.39 10.12 15.26
CA TRP A 9 6.07 8.90 15.70
C TRP A 9 5.15 7.81 16.24
N PRO A 10 4.08 8.10 17.01
CA PRO A 10 3.17 7.05 17.48
C PRO A 10 2.45 6.36 16.31
N LEU A 11 2.09 7.11 15.26
CA LEU A 11 1.44 6.56 14.08
C LEU A 11 2.42 5.78 13.20
N VAL A 12 3.64 6.29 13.05
CA VAL A 12 4.72 5.60 12.34
C VAL A 12 5.07 4.27 13.01
N ALA A 13 5.19 4.27 14.34
CA ALA A 13 5.46 3.04 15.10
C ALA A 13 4.30 2.04 15.00
N LEU A 14 3.05 2.52 15.09
CA LEU A 14 1.88 1.68 14.96
C LEU A 14 1.77 1.08 13.54
N PHE A 15 2.06 1.87 12.51
CA PHE A 15 2.18 1.41 11.13
C PHE A 15 3.23 0.31 11.01
N THR A 16 4.42 0.54 11.57
CA THR A 16 5.52 -0.42 11.55
C THR A 16 5.11 -1.76 12.19
N ALA A 17 4.51 -1.74 13.37
CA ALA A 17 4.05 -2.95 14.05
C ALA A 17 2.96 -3.69 13.26
N GLY A 18 2.02 -2.97 12.67
CA GLY A 18 0.92 -3.55 11.91
C GLY A 18 1.35 -4.11 10.55
N TYR A 19 2.36 -3.50 9.91
CA TYR A 19 2.78 -3.86 8.56
C TYR A 19 4.03 -4.75 8.50
N LEU A 20 4.65 -5.08 9.63
CA LEU A 20 5.81 -5.97 9.70
C LEU A 20 5.54 -7.41 9.24
N PRO A 21 4.36 -8.05 9.54
CA PRO A 21 4.14 -9.44 9.16
C PRO A 21 4.27 -9.75 7.67
N PRO A 22 3.65 -9.00 6.73
CA PRO A 22 3.86 -9.24 5.31
C PRO A 22 5.31 -9.05 4.85
N TYR A 23 6.08 -8.18 5.49
CA TYR A 23 7.49 -7.99 5.18
C TYR A 23 8.35 -9.19 5.58
N LEU A 24 8.01 -9.88 6.65
CA LEU A 24 8.74 -11.07 7.14
C LEU A 24 8.18 -12.40 6.60
N LEU A 25 7.23 -12.35 5.67
CA LEU A 25 6.52 -13.51 5.18
C LEU A 25 7.42 -14.62 4.63
N PRO A 26 8.46 -14.35 3.78
CA PRO A 26 9.33 -15.40 3.25
C PRO A 26 10.03 -16.20 4.34
N THR A 27 10.57 -15.51 5.34
CA THR A 27 11.23 -16.15 6.47
C THR A 27 10.23 -16.86 7.37
N THR A 28 9.05 -16.27 7.59
CA THR A 28 8.00 -16.88 8.42
C THR A 28 7.54 -18.20 7.80
N VAL A 29 7.13 -18.19 6.53
CA VAL A 29 6.67 -19.40 5.83
C VAL A 29 7.78 -20.43 5.69
N GLY A 30 9.00 -20.00 5.33
CA GLY A 30 10.14 -20.91 5.20
C GLY A 30 10.51 -21.59 6.50
N ARG A 31 10.45 -20.89 7.64
CA ARG A 31 10.76 -21.47 8.95
C ARG A 31 9.63 -22.31 9.54
N LEU A 32 8.37 -22.03 9.19
CA LEU A 32 7.26 -22.92 9.51
C LEU A 32 7.39 -24.26 8.79
N ASP A 33 7.78 -24.24 7.52
CA ASP A 33 8.02 -25.44 6.70
C ASP A 33 9.17 -26.31 7.23
N THR A 34 10.28 -25.69 7.65
CA THR A 34 11.47 -26.41 8.10
C THR A 34 11.45 -26.77 9.58
N GLY A 35 10.74 -26.04 10.42
CA GLY A 35 10.76 -26.17 11.87
C GLY A 35 9.54 -26.87 12.49
N LEU A 36 8.52 -27.17 11.69
CA LEU A 36 7.29 -27.85 12.12
C LEU A 36 6.97 -29.03 11.19
N PRO A 37 6.19 -30.02 11.64
CA PRO A 37 5.73 -31.13 10.79
C PRO A 37 4.64 -30.68 9.80
N LEU A 38 4.97 -29.71 8.96
CA LEU A 38 4.11 -29.12 7.95
C LEU A 38 4.68 -29.41 6.57
N THR A 39 3.80 -29.64 5.61
CA THR A 39 4.19 -29.59 4.20
C THR A 39 4.38 -28.13 3.76
N ALA A 40 5.14 -27.91 2.69
CA ALA A 40 5.30 -26.59 2.08
C ALA A 40 3.99 -25.87 1.81
N THR A 41 2.96 -26.62 1.35
CA THR A 41 1.61 -26.09 1.09
C THR A 41 0.90 -25.69 2.38
N GLN A 42 1.03 -26.47 3.46
CA GLN A 42 0.46 -26.14 4.75
C GLN A 42 1.13 -24.91 5.38
N ALA A 43 2.45 -24.78 5.27
CA ALA A 43 3.16 -23.57 5.71
C ALA A 43 2.71 -22.34 4.93
N GLY A 44 2.52 -22.46 3.61
CA GLY A 44 1.93 -21.40 2.79
C GLY A 44 0.49 -21.06 3.18
N ALA A 45 -0.32 -22.07 3.55
CA ALA A 45 -1.67 -21.85 4.05
C ALA A 45 -1.71 -21.06 5.36
N VAL A 46 -0.77 -21.32 6.28
CA VAL A 46 -0.62 -20.54 7.52
C VAL A 46 -0.26 -19.08 7.20
N GLY A 47 0.67 -18.85 6.26
CA GLY A 47 1.00 -17.50 5.78
C GLY A 47 -0.20 -16.78 5.18
N SER A 48 -0.99 -17.47 4.36
CA SER A 48 -2.23 -16.92 3.79
C SER A 48 -3.30 -16.66 4.85
N ALA A 49 -3.47 -17.54 5.83
CA ALA A 49 -4.41 -17.35 6.94
C ALA A 49 -4.04 -16.11 7.78
N LEU A 50 -2.76 -15.91 8.06
CA LEU A 50 -2.23 -14.73 8.74
C LEU A 50 -2.60 -13.43 7.98
N LEU A 51 -2.33 -13.39 6.68
CA LEU A 51 -2.61 -12.20 5.86
C LEU A 51 -4.09 -11.98 5.64
N LEU A 52 -4.88 -13.06 5.46
CA LEU A 52 -6.33 -12.96 5.30
C LEU A 52 -7.01 -12.46 6.57
N SER A 53 -6.58 -12.94 7.74
CA SER A 53 -7.08 -12.43 9.03
C SER A 53 -6.75 -10.96 9.23
N SER A 54 -5.55 -10.53 8.82
CA SER A 54 -5.16 -9.11 8.83
C SER A 54 -6.05 -8.26 7.92
N ALA A 55 -6.30 -8.70 6.70
CA ALA A 55 -7.22 -8.04 5.77
C ALA A 55 -8.64 -7.98 6.31
N THR A 56 -9.14 -9.08 6.90
CA THR A 56 -10.47 -9.17 7.51
C THR A 56 -10.64 -8.15 8.65
N ALA A 57 -9.64 -8.00 9.52
CA ALA A 57 -9.65 -6.97 10.55
C ALA A 57 -9.79 -5.56 9.95
N GLY A 58 -9.09 -5.28 8.86
CA GLY A 58 -9.21 -4.04 8.12
C GLY A 58 -10.64 -3.76 7.65
N PHE A 59 -11.28 -4.75 7.01
CA PHE A 59 -12.66 -4.62 6.54
C PHE A 59 -13.68 -4.41 7.65
N LEU A 60 -13.58 -5.19 8.75
CA LEU A 60 -14.53 -5.12 9.85
C LEU A 60 -14.44 -3.83 10.66
N LEU A 61 -13.23 -3.29 10.79
CA LEU A 61 -12.97 -2.11 11.62
C LEU A 61 -13.13 -0.79 10.88
N ALA A 62 -12.92 -0.76 9.59
CA ALA A 62 -12.87 0.47 8.82
C ALA A 62 -14.13 1.34 8.98
N SER A 63 -15.32 0.73 8.97
CA SER A 63 -16.59 1.43 9.19
C SER A 63 -16.84 1.87 10.62
N ARG A 64 -16.15 1.27 11.62
CA ARG A 64 -16.34 1.52 13.05
C ARG A 64 -15.31 2.44 13.66
N MET A 65 -14.19 2.69 12.95
CA MET A 65 -13.05 3.46 13.45
C MET A 65 -13.42 4.88 13.89
N GLN A 66 -14.35 5.53 13.19
CA GLN A 66 -14.81 6.88 13.54
C GLN A 66 -15.49 6.94 14.92
N ARG A 67 -16.13 5.83 15.35
CA ARG A 67 -16.85 5.75 16.63
C ARG A 67 -15.96 5.29 17.79
N LEU A 68 -14.96 4.45 17.52
CA LEU A 68 -14.14 3.80 18.55
C LEU A 68 -12.94 4.64 19.00
N GLY A 69 -12.62 5.73 18.28
CA GLY A 69 -11.37 6.45 18.50
C GLY A 69 -10.14 5.60 18.10
N ALA A 70 -8.94 6.16 18.21
CA ALA A 70 -7.72 5.46 17.75
C ALA A 70 -7.09 4.59 18.85
N ARG A 71 -7.11 5.06 20.09
CA ARG A 71 -6.33 4.45 21.19
C ARG A 71 -6.78 3.04 21.53
N THR A 72 -8.09 2.81 21.69
CA THR A 72 -8.62 1.51 22.11
C THR A 72 -8.37 0.42 21.07
N PRO A 73 -8.75 0.59 19.77
CA PRO A 73 -8.47 -0.45 18.78
C PRO A 73 -6.96 -0.63 18.52
N ALA A 74 -6.12 0.41 18.63
CA ALA A 74 -4.67 0.25 18.54
C ALA A 74 -4.13 -0.66 19.65
N ARG A 75 -4.56 -0.45 20.89
CA ARG A 75 -4.16 -1.29 22.03
C ARG A 75 -4.66 -2.72 21.89
N LEU A 76 -5.92 -2.91 21.55
CA LEU A 76 -6.48 -4.25 21.30
C LEU A 76 -5.75 -4.95 20.17
N GLY A 77 -5.48 -4.25 19.07
CA GLY A 77 -4.72 -4.80 17.94
C GLY A 77 -3.31 -5.24 18.34
N LEU A 78 -2.57 -4.39 19.02
CA LEU A 78 -1.22 -4.73 19.50
C LEU A 78 -1.23 -5.86 20.54
N ALA A 79 -2.24 -5.92 21.42
CA ALA A 79 -2.40 -7.03 22.37
C ALA A 79 -2.63 -8.35 21.64
N LEU A 80 -3.58 -8.38 20.70
CA LEU A 80 -3.84 -9.57 19.88
C LEU A 80 -2.61 -9.98 19.08
N ALA A 81 -1.87 -9.02 18.50
CA ALA A 81 -0.63 -9.30 17.78
C ALA A 81 0.44 -9.90 18.71
N PHE A 82 0.65 -9.31 19.88
CA PHE A 82 1.61 -9.80 20.88
C PHE A 82 1.25 -11.20 21.36
N LEU A 83 0.01 -11.41 21.79
CA LEU A 83 -0.45 -12.70 22.34
C LEU A 83 -0.50 -13.78 21.26
N GLY A 84 -1.04 -13.45 20.08
CA GLY A 84 -1.19 -14.41 18.98
C GLY A 84 0.18 -14.85 18.42
N TYR A 85 1.01 -13.92 18.00
CA TYR A 85 2.34 -14.27 17.46
C TYR A 85 3.28 -14.77 18.56
N GLY A 86 3.18 -14.25 19.78
CA GLY A 86 3.94 -14.73 20.92
C GLY A 86 3.61 -16.18 21.24
N ALA A 87 2.34 -16.53 21.35
CA ALA A 87 1.92 -17.92 21.56
C ALA A 87 2.37 -18.83 20.42
N ALA A 88 2.19 -18.40 19.16
CA ALA A 88 2.64 -19.17 18.00
C ALA A 88 4.17 -19.36 17.94
N SER A 89 4.94 -18.43 18.49
CA SER A 89 6.41 -18.52 18.53
C SER A 89 6.93 -19.52 19.57
N LEU A 90 6.18 -19.80 20.61
CA LEU A 90 6.59 -20.61 21.75
C LEU A 90 6.11 -22.08 21.69
N THR A 91 5.21 -22.41 20.76
CA THR A 91 4.63 -23.76 20.65
C THR A 91 4.97 -24.43 19.33
N THR A 92 5.12 -25.75 19.36
CA THR A 92 5.28 -26.59 18.15
C THR A 92 3.97 -27.29 17.75
N ALA A 93 2.91 -27.12 18.55
CA ALA A 93 1.57 -27.66 18.24
C ALA A 93 0.96 -26.89 17.05
N VAL A 94 0.87 -27.53 15.90
CA VAL A 94 0.39 -26.92 14.65
C VAL A 94 -0.95 -26.18 14.80
N PRO A 95 -2.00 -26.74 15.46
CA PRO A 95 -3.25 -26.03 15.65
C PRO A 95 -3.10 -24.71 16.45
N ALA A 96 -2.22 -24.71 17.45
CA ALA A 96 -1.95 -23.54 18.26
C ALA A 96 -1.14 -22.48 17.47
N VAL A 97 -0.20 -22.90 16.62
CA VAL A 97 0.52 -22.01 15.71
C VAL A 97 -0.44 -21.35 14.71
N VAL A 98 -1.36 -22.12 14.12
CA VAL A 98 -2.37 -21.58 13.21
C VAL A 98 -3.30 -20.59 13.92
N ALA A 99 -3.83 -20.96 15.09
CA ALA A 99 -4.68 -20.07 15.88
C ALA A 99 -3.96 -18.78 16.26
N GLY A 100 -2.70 -18.89 16.70
CA GLY A 100 -1.85 -17.75 17.03
C GLY A 100 -1.54 -16.87 15.82
N ALA A 101 -1.28 -17.44 14.65
CA ALA A 101 -1.07 -16.70 13.40
C ALA A 101 -2.33 -15.93 12.98
N VAL A 102 -3.52 -16.53 13.10
CA VAL A 102 -4.81 -15.88 12.81
C VAL A 102 -5.10 -14.75 13.80
N LEU A 103 -4.94 -15.01 15.12
CA LEU A 103 -5.14 -13.98 16.15
C LEU A 103 -4.14 -12.83 15.99
N GLY A 104 -2.89 -13.16 15.75
CA GLY A 104 -1.84 -12.17 15.50
C GLY A 104 -2.11 -11.36 14.23
N GLY A 105 -2.60 -12.00 13.17
CA GLY A 105 -3.02 -11.35 11.93
C GLY A 105 -4.18 -10.38 12.14
N LEU A 106 -5.23 -10.78 12.86
CA LEU A 106 -6.31 -9.87 13.28
C LEU A 106 -5.76 -8.67 14.05
N GLY A 107 -4.80 -8.91 14.94
CA GLY A 107 -4.16 -7.86 15.73
C GLY A 107 -3.37 -6.88 14.89
N SER A 108 -2.48 -7.36 14.04
CA SER A 108 -1.66 -6.51 13.17
C SER A 108 -2.50 -5.76 12.12
N GLY A 109 -3.53 -6.41 11.56
CA GLY A 109 -4.49 -5.77 10.66
C GLY A 109 -5.29 -4.64 11.35
N THR A 110 -5.67 -4.85 12.62
CA THR A 110 -6.30 -3.80 13.42
C THR A 110 -5.37 -2.61 13.64
N ALA A 111 -4.13 -2.85 14.07
CA ALA A 111 -3.12 -1.82 14.29
C ALA A 111 -2.85 -1.05 13.00
N MET A 112 -2.73 -1.76 11.88
CA MET A 112 -2.49 -1.19 10.56
C MET A 112 -3.66 -0.31 10.10
N THR A 113 -4.91 -0.75 10.30
CA THR A 113 -6.11 0.02 9.95
C THR A 113 -6.18 1.34 10.72
N VAL A 114 -5.87 1.30 12.04
CA VAL A 114 -5.78 2.51 12.86
C VAL A 114 -4.69 3.45 12.32
N ALA A 115 -3.50 2.92 12.06
CA ALA A 115 -2.37 3.69 11.55
C ALA A 115 -2.73 4.35 10.21
N ALA A 116 -3.24 3.57 9.24
CA ALA A 116 -3.60 4.06 7.92
C ALA A 116 -4.65 5.17 7.96
N THR A 117 -5.73 4.95 8.74
CA THR A 117 -6.82 5.93 8.90
C THR A 117 -6.32 7.24 9.50
N ARG A 118 -5.44 7.16 10.50
CA ARG A 118 -4.91 8.36 11.17
C ARG A 118 -3.82 9.06 10.36
N ILE A 119 -2.96 8.31 9.69
CA ILE A 119 -1.97 8.87 8.77
C ILE A 119 -2.67 9.65 7.66
N ALA A 120 -3.77 9.12 7.12
CA ALA A 120 -4.56 9.79 6.09
C ALA A 120 -5.17 11.12 6.58
N ALA A 121 -5.47 11.24 7.89
CA ALA A 121 -6.00 12.45 8.51
C ALA A 121 -4.92 13.45 8.99
N GLU A 122 -3.63 13.10 8.87
CA GLU A 122 -2.52 14.01 9.23
C GLU A 122 -2.41 15.18 8.25
N ARG A 123 -1.80 16.27 8.72
CA ARG A 123 -1.54 17.46 7.87
C ARG A 123 -0.59 17.16 6.70
N ASP A 124 0.30 16.19 6.87
CA ASP A 124 1.24 15.71 5.86
C ASP A 124 1.20 14.17 5.81
N PRO A 125 0.17 13.59 5.17
CA PRO A 125 0.02 12.13 5.06
C PRO A 125 1.17 11.49 4.30
N HIS A 126 1.72 12.20 3.31
CA HIS A 126 2.83 11.72 2.51
C HIS A 126 4.07 11.47 3.35
N ARG A 127 4.46 12.45 4.17
CA ARG A 127 5.62 12.33 5.07
C ARG A 127 5.42 11.21 6.09
N ALA A 128 4.24 11.13 6.70
CA ALA A 128 3.95 10.09 7.70
C ALA A 128 3.98 8.68 7.08
N SER A 129 3.42 8.49 5.89
CA SER A 129 3.47 7.22 5.16
C SER A 129 4.88 6.84 4.73
N THR A 130 5.67 7.81 4.22
CA THR A 130 7.06 7.57 3.84
C THR A 130 7.90 7.15 5.04
N LEU A 131 7.75 7.83 6.18
CA LEU A 131 8.42 7.43 7.42
C LEU A 131 7.97 6.04 7.88
N GLY A 132 6.68 5.71 7.75
CA GLY A 132 6.15 4.38 8.06
C GLY A 132 6.81 3.29 7.19
N LEU A 133 6.89 3.50 5.90
CA LEU A 133 7.55 2.57 4.98
C LEU A 133 9.06 2.45 5.25
N LEU A 134 9.73 3.55 5.52
CA LEU A 134 11.15 3.55 5.90
C LEU A 134 11.39 2.73 7.17
N THR A 135 10.60 2.98 8.21
CA THR A 135 10.79 2.30 9.51
C THR A 135 10.45 0.81 9.44
N VAL A 136 9.38 0.42 8.74
CA VAL A 136 9.07 -1.02 8.58
C VAL A 136 10.11 -1.73 7.75
N SER A 137 10.60 -1.13 6.67
CA SER A 137 11.67 -1.73 5.84
C SER A 137 12.99 -1.82 6.60
N ALA A 138 13.35 -0.80 7.36
CA ALA A 138 14.56 -0.82 8.19
C ALA A 138 14.47 -1.89 9.29
N LEU A 139 13.33 -1.99 9.97
CA LEU A 139 13.10 -3.01 11.00
C LEU A 139 13.09 -4.42 10.40
N ALA A 140 12.37 -4.62 9.30
CA ALA A 140 12.35 -5.91 8.61
C ALA A 140 13.75 -6.30 8.12
N GLY A 141 14.50 -5.35 7.54
CA GLY A 141 15.90 -5.57 7.16
C GLY A 141 16.78 -5.95 8.35
N ALA A 142 16.63 -5.27 9.49
CA ALA A 142 17.35 -5.62 10.72
C ALA A 142 16.99 -7.04 11.20
N VAL A 143 15.69 -7.42 11.14
CA VAL A 143 15.25 -8.78 11.49
C VAL A 143 15.84 -9.82 10.52
N TYR A 144 15.86 -9.54 9.21
CA TYR A 144 16.48 -10.43 8.22
C TYR A 144 17.98 -10.62 8.46
N LEU A 145 18.68 -9.59 8.92
CA LEU A 145 20.11 -9.68 9.23
C LEU A 145 20.38 -10.37 10.57
N THR A 146 19.48 -10.29 11.54
CA THR A 146 19.73 -10.80 12.91
C THR A 146 19.21 -12.23 13.12
N VAL A 147 18.01 -12.55 12.60
CA VAL A 147 17.35 -13.84 12.81
C VAL A 147 18.19 -15.05 12.40
N PRO A 148 18.98 -15.03 11.30
CA PRO A 148 19.86 -16.15 10.96
C PRO A 148 20.91 -16.48 12.03
N HIS A 149 21.35 -15.50 12.78
CA HIS A 149 22.37 -15.66 13.84
C HIS A 149 21.78 -16.13 15.18
N LEU A 150 20.47 -16.01 15.37
CA LEU A 150 19.77 -16.45 16.60
C LEU A 150 19.37 -17.93 16.57
N GLY A 151 19.55 -18.61 15.43
CA GLY A 151 19.23 -20.03 15.27
C GLY A 151 18.12 -20.30 14.24
N ARG A 152 17.65 -21.55 14.20
CA ARG A 152 16.70 -22.04 13.18
C ARG A 152 15.27 -22.22 13.69
N ALA A 153 14.97 -21.81 14.92
CA ALA A 153 13.64 -21.97 15.49
C ALA A 153 12.55 -21.28 14.61
N HIS A 154 11.46 -22.01 14.37
CA HIS A 154 10.33 -21.51 13.55
C HIS A 154 9.70 -20.24 14.12
N GLY A 155 9.75 -20.09 15.44
CA GLY A 155 9.11 -18.98 16.15
C GLY A 155 9.85 -17.65 16.07
N LEU A 156 11.13 -17.59 15.64
CA LEU A 156 11.93 -16.35 15.67
C LEU A 156 11.31 -15.18 14.88
N PRO A 157 10.82 -15.34 13.65
CA PRO A 157 10.15 -14.24 12.95
C PRO A 157 8.86 -13.81 13.65
N LEU A 158 8.08 -14.76 14.17
CA LEU A 158 6.84 -14.48 14.91
C LEU A 158 7.13 -13.77 16.23
N ALA A 159 8.19 -14.18 16.95
CA ALA A 159 8.65 -13.49 18.15
C ALA A 159 9.09 -12.04 17.86
N ALA A 160 9.79 -11.80 16.76
CA ALA A 160 10.18 -10.45 16.35
C ALA A 160 8.95 -9.54 16.12
N ILE A 161 7.90 -10.08 15.50
CA ILE A 161 6.63 -9.35 15.31
C ILE A 161 5.95 -9.11 16.66
N ALA A 162 5.87 -10.11 17.53
CA ALA A 162 5.28 -9.98 18.86
C ALA A 162 6.01 -8.94 19.71
N LEU A 163 7.33 -8.99 19.76
CA LEU A 163 8.16 -8.02 20.49
C LEU A 163 8.01 -6.60 19.94
N THR A 164 7.87 -6.45 18.63
CA THR A 164 7.58 -5.14 18.02
C THR A 164 6.23 -4.60 18.48
N ALA A 165 5.19 -5.44 18.50
CA ALA A 165 3.89 -5.05 19.01
C ALA A 165 3.93 -4.61 20.48
N LEU A 166 4.69 -5.33 21.32
CA LEU A 166 4.91 -5.00 22.72
C LEU A 166 5.69 -3.67 22.86
N ALA A 167 6.76 -3.47 22.09
CA ALA A 167 7.57 -2.25 22.13
C ALA A 167 6.79 -1.00 21.70
N VAL A 168 5.84 -1.15 20.76
CA VAL A 168 4.98 -0.05 20.29
C VAL A 168 3.83 0.27 21.27
N TRP A 169 3.43 -0.67 22.12
CA TRP A 169 2.31 -0.52 23.04
C TRP A 169 2.32 0.79 23.85
N PRO A 170 3.42 1.21 24.51
CA PRO A 170 3.45 2.44 25.30
C PRO A 170 3.13 3.69 24.49
N LEU A 171 3.52 3.71 23.20
CA LEU A 171 3.32 4.85 22.32
C LEU A 171 1.85 5.10 22.00
N THR A 172 0.98 4.09 22.15
CA THR A 172 -0.46 4.22 21.95
C THR A 172 -1.11 5.20 22.95
N GLY A 173 -0.48 5.44 24.09
CA GLY A 173 -0.93 6.44 25.06
C GLY A 173 -0.99 7.86 24.53
N ARG A 174 -0.20 8.14 23.49
CA ARG A 174 -0.14 9.45 22.79
C ARG A 174 -1.15 9.58 21.66
N LEU A 175 -1.88 8.52 21.33
CA LEU A 175 -2.93 8.58 20.30
C LEU A 175 -4.18 9.29 20.86
N PRO A 176 -4.91 10.05 20.01
CA PRO A 176 -6.12 10.72 20.44
C PRO A 176 -7.19 9.72 20.89
N GLY A 177 -7.86 10.07 21.99
CA GLY A 177 -9.00 9.31 22.52
C GLY A 177 -10.29 9.51 21.69
N PRO A 178 -11.42 8.95 22.17
CA PRO A 178 -12.72 9.03 21.46
C PRO A 178 -13.24 10.46 21.25
N GLU A 179 -12.90 11.40 22.13
CA GLU A 179 -13.43 12.77 22.12
C GLU A 179 -12.88 13.66 20.99
N ALA A 180 -11.81 13.23 20.31
CA ALA A 180 -11.19 14.01 19.22
C ALA A 180 -11.80 13.71 17.84
N ALA A 181 -12.87 12.92 17.77
CA ALA A 181 -13.59 12.68 16.52
C ALA A 181 -14.49 13.89 16.22
N SER A 182 -13.91 14.93 15.59
CA SER A 182 -14.70 15.97 14.94
C SER A 182 -15.72 15.28 14.02
N PRO A 183 -17.00 15.69 14.01
CA PRO A 183 -17.96 15.13 13.08
C PRO A 183 -17.52 15.48 11.68
N ALA A 184 -16.76 14.60 11.07
CA ALA A 184 -16.51 14.67 9.63
C ALA A 184 -17.89 14.66 8.97
N ALA A 185 -18.17 15.68 8.18
CA ALA A 185 -19.41 15.87 7.50
C ALA A 185 -19.90 14.53 6.93
N HIS A 186 -21.02 14.07 7.45
CA HIS A 186 -21.75 12.93 6.90
C HIS A 186 -22.17 13.36 5.50
N GLY A 187 -21.35 13.07 4.53
CA GLY A 187 -21.83 13.04 3.17
C GLY A 187 -22.95 12.02 3.15
N THR A 188 -24.20 12.50 3.18
CA THR A 188 -25.38 11.69 2.97
C THR A 188 -25.11 10.84 1.75
N GLY A 189 -24.98 9.53 1.98
CA GLY A 189 -24.67 8.57 0.94
C GLY A 189 -25.72 8.61 -0.16
N THR A 190 -25.54 9.50 -1.12
CA THR A 190 -26.26 9.38 -2.37
C THR A 190 -25.79 8.11 -3.04
N THR A 191 -26.71 7.19 -3.25
CA THR A 191 -26.55 5.92 -3.99
C THR A 191 -26.26 6.14 -5.48
N SER A 192 -25.41 7.14 -5.78
CA SER A 192 -25.01 7.38 -7.17
C SER A 192 -24.27 6.17 -7.71
N PRO A 193 -24.64 5.66 -8.89
CA PRO A 193 -23.96 4.53 -9.51
C PRO A 193 -22.47 4.79 -9.64
N LEU A 194 -21.66 3.73 -9.50
CA LEU A 194 -20.21 3.82 -9.68
C LEU A 194 -19.90 4.26 -11.12
N PRO A 195 -19.14 5.33 -11.34
CA PRO A 195 -18.66 5.68 -12.67
C PRO A 195 -17.68 4.61 -13.19
N GLY A 196 -17.47 4.54 -14.51
CA GLY A 196 -16.51 3.58 -15.06
C GLY A 196 -16.95 2.12 -14.92
N ARG A 197 -18.23 1.81 -15.15
CA ARG A 197 -18.86 0.47 -14.97
C ARG A 197 -18.09 -0.70 -15.59
N ARG A 198 -17.28 -0.47 -16.62
CA ARG A 198 -16.44 -1.49 -17.27
C ARG A 198 -15.00 -1.45 -16.79
N SER A 199 -14.39 -0.28 -16.71
CA SER A 199 -12.97 -0.11 -16.37
C SER A 199 -12.66 -0.46 -14.91
N GLY A 200 -13.55 -0.12 -13.98
CA GLY A 200 -13.33 -0.34 -12.55
C GLY A 200 -13.24 -1.82 -12.17
N PRO A 201 -14.24 -2.66 -12.50
CA PRO A 201 -14.19 -4.10 -12.20
C PRO A 201 -13.03 -4.81 -12.90
N VAL A 202 -12.73 -4.44 -14.15
CA VAL A 202 -11.59 -5.00 -14.91
C VAL A 202 -10.27 -4.67 -14.19
N LEU A 203 -10.09 -3.41 -13.75
CA LEU A 203 -8.91 -3.03 -13.00
C LEU A 203 -8.82 -3.75 -11.66
N ALA A 204 -9.92 -3.87 -10.92
CA ALA A 204 -9.95 -4.56 -9.63
C ALA A 204 -9.58 -6.06 -9.77
N ALA A 205 -10.16 -6.76 -10.75
CA ALA A 205 -9.85 -8.16 -11.02
C ALA A 205 -8.38 -8.34 -11.47
N ALA A 206 -7.90 -7.47 -12.35
CA ALA A 206 -6.51 -7.51 -12.80
C ALA A 206 -5.51 -7.24 -11.68
N VAL A 207 -5.79 -6.27 -10.78
CA VAL A 207 -4.93 -5.97 -9.62
C VAL A 207 -4.99 -7.09 -8.58
N LEU A 208 -6.12 -7.77 -8.39
CA LEU A 208 -6.18 -8.97 -7.56
C LEU A 208 -5.19 -10.03 -8.07
N CYS A 209 -5.26 -10.37 -9.36
CA CYS A 209 -4.37 -11.35 -9.98
C CYS A 209 -2.90 -10.88 -9.96
N TRP A 210 -2.66 -9.58 -10.18
CA TRP A 210 -1.34 -8.98 -10.13
C TRP A 210 -0.72 -9.10 -8.72
N SER A 211 -1.48 -8.77 -7.68
CA SER A 211 -1.04 -8.89 -6.28
C SER A 211 -0.87 -10.35 -5.86
N LEU A 212 -1.76 -11.24 -6.33
CA LEU A 212 -1.64 -12.68 -6.12
C LEU A 212 -0.32 -13.21 -6.65
N ALA A 213 0.04 -12.91 -7.90
CA ALA A 213 1.28 -13.38 -8.52
C ALA A 213 2.51 -12.90 -7.77
N GLN A 214 2.57 -11.63 -7.40
CA GLN A 214 3.67 -11.02 -6.66
C GLN A 214 3.88 -11.70 -5.30
N ASN A 215 2.79 -11.85 -4.54
CA ASN A 215 2.86 -12.41 -3.19
C ASN A 215 2.98 -13.95 -3.19
N SER A 216 2.64 -14.60 -4.31
CA SER A 216 2.96 -16.03 -4.51
C SER A 216 4.47 -16.25 -4.58
N LEU A 217 5.19 -15.44 -5.34
CA LEU A 217 6.65 -15.48 -5.35
C LEU A 217 7.20 -15.15 -3.95
N TRP A 218 6.77 -14.00 -3.38
CA TRP A 218 7.25 -13.53 -2.08
C TRP A 218 7.11 -14.59 -0.99
N GLY A 219 5.97 -15.28 -0.92
CA GLY A 219 5.70 -16.32 0.06
C GLY A 219 6.66 -17.54 -0.02
N VAL A 220 7.26 -17.80 -1.17
CA VAL A 220 8.18 -18.94 -1.39
C VAL A 220 9.62 -18.54 -1.65
N SER A 221 9.92 -17.23 -1.78
CA SER A 221 11.27 -16.72 -2.08
C SER A 221 12.33 -17.24 -1.11
N GLY A 222 12.00 -17.35 0.19
CA GLY A 222 12.93 -17.92 1.17
C GLY A 222 13.37 -19.34 0.84
N ARG A 223 12.43 -20.18 0.39
CA ARG A 223 12.72 -21.57 0.00
C ARG A 223 13.50 -21.63 -1.31
N ILE A 224 13.16 -20.83 -2.29
CA ILE A 224 13.92 -20.76 -3.56
C ILE A 224 15.37 -20.40 -3.27
N GLY A 225 15.60 -19.36 -2.46
CA GLY A 225 16.96 -18.95 -2.09
C GLY A 225 17.77 -20.03 -1.42
N LEU A 226 17.19 -20.71 -0.42
CA LEU A 226 17.88 -21.76 0.35
C LEU A 226 18.08 -23.04 -0.44
N THR A 227 17.04 -23.55 -1.12
CA THR A 227 17.05 -24.90 -1.67
C THR A 227 17.47 -24.97 -3.13
N GLN A 228 17.14 -23.98 -3.95
CA GLN A 228 17.45 -23.99 -5.38
C GLN A 228 18.65 -23.10 -5.73
N ALA A 229 18.73 -21.90 -5.17
CA ALA A 229 19.84 -20.99 -5.44
C ALA A 229 21.07 -21.22 -4.53
N GLY A 230 20.96 -22.10 -3.52
CA GLY A 230 22.08 -22.53 -2.68
C GLY A 230 22.60 -21.45 -1.72
N LEU A 231 21.79 -20.48 -1.33
CA LEU A 231 22.18 -19.49 -0.33
C LEU A 231 22.13 -20.10 1.08
N GLY A 232 23.06 -19.63 1.94
CA GLY A 232 22.93 -19.85 3.38
C GLY A 232 21.95 -18.85 4.01
N ASP A 233 21.43 -19.17 5.21
CA ASP A 233 20.47 -18.34 5.94
C ASP A 233 20.89 -16.87 6.05
N ALA A 234 22.17 -16.60 6.38
CA ALA A 234 22.71 -15.25 6.53
C ALA A 234 22.75 -14.49 5.20
N ALA A 235 23.22 -15.15 4.13
CA ALA A 235 23.27 -14.55 2.79
C ALA A 235 21.88 -14.24 2.26
N LEU A 236 20.90 -15.12 2.49
CA LEU A 236 19.51 -14.89 2.15
C LEU A 236 18.94 -13.67 2.90
N GLY A 237 19.26 -13.56 4.21
CA GLY A 237 18.89 -12.39 5.01
C GLY A 237 19.43 -11.09 4.43
N VAL A 238 20.68 -11.08 3.97
CA VAL A 238 21.28 -9.91 3.29
C VAL A 238 20.54 -9.58 1.99
N VAL A 239 20.23 -10.57 1.16
CA VAL A 239 19.48 -10.35 -0.09
C VAL A 239 18.14 -9.70 0.19
N PHE A 240 17.37 -10.19 1.16
CA PHE A 240 16.08 -9.60 1.51
C PHE A 240 16.22 -8.19 2.10
N ALA A 241 17.21 -7.94 2.95
CA ALA A 241 17.46 -6.61 3.49
C ALA A 241 17.78 -5.61 2.37
N VAL A 242 18.63 -5.99 1.41
CA VAL A 242 18.97 -5.18 0.23
C VAL A 242 17.75 -4.97 -0.67
N ALA A 243 16.96 -6.02 -0.91
CA ALA A 243 15.74 -5.95 -1.72
C ALA A 243 14.71 -4.97 -1.13
N LEU A 244 14.51 -4.98 0.20
CA LEU A 244 13.64 -4.03 0.88
C LEU A 244 14.18 -2.59 0.79
N GLY A 245 15.48 -2.41 0.92
CA GLY A 245 16.14 -1.10 0.71
C GLY A 245 15.96 -0.59 -0.73
N ALA A 246 16.11 -1.47 -1.71
CA ALA A 246 15.89 -1.17 -3.12
C ALA A 246 14.41 -0.82 -3.39
N GLY A 247 13.46 -1.48 -2.72
CA GLY A 247 12.05 -1.15 -2.78
C GLY A 247 11.75 0.29 -2.32
N LEU A 248 12.44 0.78 -1.30
CA LEU A 248 12.33 2.18 -0.88
C LEU A 248 12.81 3.15 -1.97
N LEU A 249 13.90 2.83 -2.67
CA LEU A 249 14.35 3.60 -3.82
C LEU A 249 13.29 3.60 -4.92
N GLY A 250 12.61 2.47 -5.15
CA GLY A 250 11.47 2.36 -6.05
C GLY A 250 10.33 3.32 -5.69
N VAL A 251 9.95 3.40 -4.39
CA VAL A 251 8.94 4.35 -3.90
C VAL A 251 9.34 5.80 -4.18
N LEU A 252 10.59 6.16 -3.89
CA LEU A 252 11.12 7.51 -4.14
C LEU A 252 11.15 7.83 -5.65
N ALA A 253 11.58 6.86 -6.47
CA ALA A 253 11.58 6.99 -7.91
C ALA A 253 10.16 7.19 -8.48
N ALA A 254 9.18 6.45 -7.98
CA ALA A 254 7.79 6.63 -8.38
C ALA A 254 7.27 8.04 -8.09
N GLY A 255 7.63 8.59 -6.92
CA GLY A 255 7.30 9.97 -6.55
C GLY A 255 7.98 11.01 -7.45
N ALA A 256 9.25 10.80 -7.81
CA ALA A 256 10.02 11.71 -8.65
C ALA A 256 9.61 11.64 -10.15
N LEU A 257 9.34 10.43 -10.64
CA LEU A 257 8.92 10.19 -12.03
C LEU A 257 7.47 10.64 -12.28
N GLY A 258 6.60 10.43 -11.29
CA GLY A 258 5.22 10.91 -11.20
C GLY A 258 4.50 11.04 -12.55
N PRO A 259 4.07 12.27 -12.91
CA PRO A 259 3.27 12.49 -14.12
C PRO A 259 4.05 12.40 -15.45
N ARG A 260 5.39 12.41 -15.41
CA ARG A 260 6.23 12.53 -16.62
C ARG A 260 6.11 11.37 -17.59
N LEU A 261 5.92 10.15 -17.05
CA LEU A 261 5.84 8.91 -17.83
C LEU A 261 4.42 8.54 -18.27
N GLY A 262 3.40 9.34 -17.90
CA GLY A 262 2.01 8.91 -18.03
C GLY A 262 1.73 7.70 -17.12
N ARG A 263 0.59 7.02 -17.32
CA ARG A 263 0.22 5.86 -16.48
C ARG A 263 0.34 4.53 -17.22
N ALA A 264 0.09 4.52 -18.52
CA ALA A 264 0.05 3.30 -19.29
C ALA A 264 1.42 2.62 -19.39
N MET A 265 2.48 3.40 -19.59
CA MET A 265 3.85 2.88 -19.74
C MET A 265 4.36 2.23 -18.45
N PRO A 266 4.33 2.88 -17.26
CA PRO A 266 4.77 2.22 -16.03
C PRO A 266 3.93 1.00 -15.67
N VAL A 267 2.62 1.04 -15.90
CA VAL A 267 1.73 -0.10 -15.61
C VAL A 267 2.02 -1.25 -16.57
N GLY A 268 2.05 -1.02 -17.87
CA GLY A 268 2.26 -2.05 -18.88
C GLY A 268 3.68 -2.60 -18.87
N ALA A 269 4.66 -1.75 -19.22
CA ALA A 269 6.07 -2.16 -19.31
C ALA A 269 6.62 -2.58 -17.94
N GLY A 270 6.26 -1.89 -16.86
CA GLY A 270 6.66 -2.27 -15.51
C GLY A 270 6.16 -3.66 -15.13
N THR A 271 4.90 -4.00 -15.44
CA THR A 271 4.36 -5.35 -15.18
C THR A 271 5.07 -6.42 -16.01
N VAL A 272 5.40 -6.13 -17.28
CA VAL A 272 6.17 -7.07 -18.14
C VAL A 272 7.56 -7.32 -17.56
N VAL A 273 8.26 -6.27 -17.14
CA VAL A 273 9.59 -6.43 -16.53
C VAL A 273 9.50 -7.20 -15.21
N ILE A 274 8.49 -6.92 -14.38
CA ILE A 274 8.22 -7.68 -13.16
C ILE A 274 7.97 -9.17 -13.47
N ALA A 275 7.19 -9.48 -14.51
CA ALA A 275 6.98 -10.87 -14.94
C ALA A 275 8.30 -11.57 -15.28
N GLY A 276 9.21 -10.87 -15.97
CA GLY A 276 10.57 -11.35 -16.23
C GLY A 276 11.39 -11.57 -14.96
N CYS A 277 11.34 -10.63 -14.01
CA CYS A 277 12.01 -10.77 -12.71
C CYS A 277 11.48 -11.97 -11.92
N ILE A 278 10.17 -12.21 -11.91
CA ILE A 278 9.55 -13.36 -11.24
C ILE A 278 10.01 -14.68 -11.87
N ALA A 279 9.99 -14.76 -13.20
CA ALA A 279 10.49 -15.95 -13.90
C ALA A 279 11.99 -16.19 -13.63
N LEU A 280 12.78 -15.12 -13.62
CA LEU A 280 14.22 -15.18 -13.32
C LEU A 280 14.48 -15.66 -11.89
N THR A 281 13.81 -15.06 -10.89
CA THR A 281 13.95 -15.44 -9.47
C THR A 281 13.54 -16.89 -9.25
N ALA A 282 12.39 -17.30 -9.80
CA ALA A 282 11.87 -18.65 -9.65
C ALA A 282 12.71 -19.72 -10.33
N SER A 283 13.44 -19.37 -11.40
CA SER A 283 14.36 -20.30 -12.10
C SER A 283 15.83 -20.18 -11.66
N ALA A 284 16.13 -19.32 -10.68
CA ALA A 284 17.49 -19.05 -10.27
C ALA A 284 18.14 -20.27 -9.61
N THR A 285 19.28 -20.71 -10.15
CA THR A 285 20.09 -21.81 -9.62
C THR A 285 21.40 -21.32 -8.99
N THR A 286 21.63 -20.02 -8.99
CA THR A 286 22.81 -19.39 -8.37
C THR A 286 22.40 -18.25 -7.45
N PRO A 287 23.18 -17.96 -6.39
CA PRO A 287 22.94 -16.83 -5.49
C PRO A 287 22.81 -15.49 -6.19
N THR A 288 23.65 -15.24 -7.19
CA THR A 288 23.67 -13.96 -7.93
C THR A 288 22.42 -13.76 -8.77
N THR A 289 21.96 -14.80 -9.46
CA THR A 289 20.75 -14.75 -10.29
C THR A 289 19.52 -14.53 -9.43
N PHE A 290 19.43 -15.22 -8.29
CA PHE A 290 18.36 -15.05 -7.31
C PHE A 290 18.34 -13.61 -6.76
N ALA A 291 19.49 -13.13 -6.27
CA ALA A 291 19.60 -11.78 -5.72
C ALA A 291 19.25 -10.71 -6.76
N ALA A 292 19.71 -10.84 -7.98
CA ALA A 292 19.40 -9.88 -9.06
C ALA A 292 17.89 -9.81 -9.36
N GLY A 293 17.22 -10.96 -9.48
CA GLY A 293 15.80 -11.03 -9.72
C GLY A 293 14.99 -10.48 -8.55
N GLU A 294 15.33 -10.85 -7.32
CA GLU A 294 14.65 -10.43 -6.10
C GLU A 294 14.78 -8.92 -5.86
N ILE A 295 15.97 -8.36 -6.01
CA ILE A 295 16.22 -6.92 -5.85
C ILE A 295 15.51 -6.11 -6.94
N ALA A 296 15.62 -6.53 -8.20
CA ALA A 296 14.98 -5.85 -9.32
C ALA A 296 13.45 -5.86 -9.17
N TRP A 297 12.88 -7.00 -8.83
CA TRP A 297 11.44 -7.14 -8.57
C TRP A 297 10.98 -6.24 -7.42
N ASN A 298 11.64 -6.26 -6.26
CA ASN A 298 11.29 -5.43 -5.10
C ASN A 298 11.43 -3.92 -5.41
N THR A 299 12.35 -3.53 -6.29
CA THR A 299 12.49 -2.13 -6.74
C THR A 299 11.30 -1.69 -7.60
N LEU A 300 10.85 -2.54 -8.52
CA LEU A 300 9.80 -2.22 -9.49
C LEU A 300 8.39 -2.35 -8.92
N TYR A 301 8.18 -3.28 -7.99
CA TYR A 301 6.88 -3.55 -7.39
C TYR A 301 6.19 -2.29 -6.86
N PRO A 302 6.79 -1.50 -5.97
CA PRO A 302 6.14 -0.30 -5.44
C PRO A 302 5.94 0.79 -6.49
N VAL A 303 6.79 0.84 -7.52
CA VAL A 303 6.62 1.77 -8.64
C VAL A 303 5.31 1.46 -9.36
N VAL A 304 5.15 0.23 -9.85
CA VAL A 304 3.96 -0.17 -10.61
C VAL A 304 2.70 -0.06 -9.75
N LEU A 305 2.77 -0.52 -8.49
CA LEU A 305 1.66 -0.46 -7.55
C LEU A 305 1.16 0.99 -7.36
N SER A 306 2.07 1.96 -7.23
CA SER A 306 1.67 3.35 -7.05
C SER A 306 0.94 3.93 -8.27
N TYR A 307 1.35 3.55 -9.49
CA TYR A 307 0.62 3.93 -10.70
C TYR A 307 -0.74 3.26 -10.81
N LEU A 308 -0.87 1.99 -10.40
CA LEU A 308 -2.15 1.26 -10.37
C LEU A 308 -3.14 1.92 -9.42
N ILE A 309 -2.69 2.31 -8.23
CA ILE A 309 -3.54 2.99 -7.25
C ILE A 309 -3.92 4.39 -7.75
N GLY A 310 -2.98 5.14 -8.31
CA GLY A 310 -3.25 6.43 -8.94
C GLY A 310 -4.24 6.31 -10.11
N LEU A 311 -4.19 5.19 -10.86
CA LEU A 311 -5.14 4.87 -11.91
C LEU A 311 -6.54 4.62 -11.32
N ALA A 312 -6.63 3.79 -10.29
CA ALA A 312 -7.89 3.50 -9.60
C ALA A 312 -8.55 4.76 -9.01
N ALA A 313 -7.76 5.64 -8.39
CA ALA A 313 -8.23 6.91 -7.85
C ALA A 313 -8.77 7.85 -8.95
N SER A 314 -8.26 7.76 -10.17
CA SER A 314 -8.74 8.59 -11.28
C SER A 314 -10.05 8.13 -11.90
N LEU A 315 -10.51 6.90 -11.61
CA LEU A 315 -11.79 6.38 -12.13
C LEU A 315 -13.02 6.97 -11.41
N ASP A 316 -12.85 7.45 -10.19
CA ASP A 316 -13.93 8.05 -9.40
C ASP A 316 -13.39 9.15 -8.49
N PRO A 317 -13.86 10.41 -8.64
CA PRO A 317 -13.46 11.51 -7.76
C PRO A 317 -13.74 11.25 -6.27
N ARG A 318 -14.69 10.37 -5.96
CA ARG A 318 -15.02 9.96 -4.58
C ARG A 318 -14.12 8.84 -4.05
N GLY A 319 -13.14 8.37 -4.81
CA GLY A 319 -12.17 7.36 -4.40
C GLY A 319 -12.71 5.94 -4.19
N ARG A 320 -13.98 5.65 -4.49
CA ARG A 320 -14.60 4.33 -4.28
C ARG A 320 -13.87 3.21 -5.04
N TRP A 321 -13.40 3.50 -6.27
CA TRP A 321 -12.61 2.54 -7.05
C TRP A 321 -11.23 2.31 -6.46
N ALA A 322 -10.58 3.34 -5.90
CA ALA A 322 -9.29 3.16 -5.24
C ALA A 322 -9.39 2.16 -4.08
N VAL A 323 -10.50 2.17 -3.35
CA VAL A 323 -10.76 1.24 -2.26
C VAL A 323 -11.06 -0.16 -2.74
N LEU A 324 -11.94 -0.31 -3.73
CA LEU A 324 -12.25 -1.62 -4.28
C LEU A 324 -11.02 -2.30 -4.88
N VAL A 325 -10.18 -1.54 -5.59
CA VAL A 325 -8.91 -2.02 -6.14
C VAL A 325 -7.91 -2.34 -5.01
N GLY A 326 -7.83 -1.50 -3.97
CA GLY A 326 -7.02 -1.78 -2.78
C GLY A 326 -7.47 -3.04 -2.05
N SER A 327 -8.79 -3.24 -1.90
CA SER A 327 -9.37 -4.45 -1.31
C SER A 327 -9.06 -5.70 -2.14
N ALA A 328 -9.19 -5.61 -3.47
CA ALA A 328 -8.83 -6.67 -4.39
C ALA A 328 -7.32 -7.01 -4.29
N SER A 329 -6.46 -5.99 -4.21
CA SER A 329 -5.02 -6.18 -3.96
C SER A 329 -4.75 -6.93 -2.66
N SER A 330 -5.42 -6.56 -1.56
CA SER A 330 -5.26 -7.23 -0.26
C SER A 330 -5.68 -8.70 -0.29
N LEU A 331 -6.77 -9.02 -1.00
CA LEU A 331 -7.21 -10.41 -1.19
C LEU A 331 -6.18 -11.21 -2.01
N GLY A 332 -5.66 -10.62 -3.10
CA GLY A 332 -4.60 -11.24 -3.89
C GLY A 332 -3.33 -11.48 -3.05
N THR A 333 -2.92 -10.48 -2.27
CA THR A 333 -1.78 -10.59 -1.34
C THR A 333 -1.99 -11.71 -0.33
N ALA A 334 -3.18 -11.81 0.27
CA ALA A 334 -3.48 -12.82 1.27
C ALA A 334 -3.51 -14.26 0.68
N ALA A 335 -4.00 -14.43 -0.55
CA ALA A 335 -4.02 -15.73 -1.21
C ALA A 335 -2.64 -16.16 -1.74
N GLY A 336 -1.70 -15.21 -1.91
CA GLY A 336 -0.40 -15.44 -2.53
C GLY A 336 0.42 -16.60 -1.94
N PRO A 337 0.72 -16.62 -0.64
CA PRO A 337 1.57 -17.66 -0.05
C PRO A 337 1.08 -19.07 -0.26
N LEU A 338 -0.23 -19.30 -0.13
CA LEU A 338 -0.84 -20.59 -0.42
C LEU A 338 -0.71 -20.94 -1.91
N THR A 339 -1.08 -20.01 -2.79
CA THR A 339 -1.00 -20.22 -4.24
C THR A 339 0.42 -20.53 -4.69
N GLY A 340 1.41 -19.76 -4.23
CA GLY A 340 2.82 -20.00 -4.53
C GLY A 340 3.30 -21.35 -4.04
N SER A 341 2.89 -21.74 -2.82
CA SER A 341 3.25 -23.03 -2.25
C SER A 341 2.61 -24.22 -2.97
N VAL A 342 1.33 -24.10 -3.39
CA VAL A 342 0.64 -25.14 -4.19
C VAL A 342 1.31 -25.26 -5.56
N LEU A 343 1.51 -24.15 -6.27
CA LEU A 343 2.12 -24.18 -7.60
C LEU A 343 3.56 -24.72 -7.56
N SER A 344 4.35 -24.32 -6.55
CA SER A 344 5.72 -24.84 -6.42
C SER A 344 5.77 -26.33 -6.07
N ALA A 345 4.79 -26.83 -5.31
CA ALA A 345 4.70 -28.26 -5.01
C ALA A 345 4.28 -29.10 -6.24
N GLN A 346 3.47 -28.55 -7.15
CA GLN A 346 2.98 -29.26 -8.32
C GLN A 346 3.91 -29.14 -9.54
N ALA A 347 4.50 -27.99 -9.77
CA ALA A 347 5.26 -27.67 -10.98
C ALA A 347 6.74 -27.32 -10.72
N GLY A 348 7.20 -27.40 -9.48
CA GLY A 348 8.50 -26.86 -9.08
C GLY A 348 8.56 -25.34 -9.11
N TYR A 349 9.65 -24.77 -8.64
CA TYR A 349 9.78 -23.30 -8.63
C TYR A 349 9.83 -22.69 -10.04
N PRO A 350 10.57 -23.26 -11.02
CA PRO A 350 10.56 -22.72 -12.39
C PRO A 350 9.17 -22.76 -13.04
N GLY A 351 8.42 -23.85 -12.89
CA GLY A 351 7.06 -23.99 -13.41
C GLY A 351 6.10 -22.99 -12.76
N MET A 352 6.18 -22.84 -11.45
CA MET A 352 5.44 -21.78 -10.72
C MET A 352 5.77 -20.40 -11.30
N GLY A 353 7.05 -20.07 -11.47
CA GLY A 353 7.50 -18.78 -11.99
C GLY A 353 6.93 -18.48 -13.38
N LEU A 354 6.92 -19.48 -14.25
CA LEU A 354 6.33 -19.35 -15.61
C LEU A 354 4.82 -19.10 -15.55
N VAL A 355 4.09 -19.82 -14.70
CA VAL A 355 2.63 -19.62 -14.52
C VAL A 355 2.34 -18.22 -14.00
N LEU A 356 3.08 -17.76 -12.99
CA LEU A 356 2.91 -16.41 -12.42
C LEU A 356 3.28 -15.32 -13.43
N ALA A 357 4.37 -15.51 -14.18
CA ALA A 357 4.77 -14.58 -15.24
C ALA A 357 3.72 -14.51 -16.35
N ALA A 358 3.20 -15.66 -16.80
CA ALA A 358 2.13 -15.71 -17.80
C ALA A 358 0.86 -14.99 -17.29
N LEU A 359 0.46 -15.21 -16.03
CA LEU A 359 -0.65 -14.50 -15.41
C LEU A 359 -0.43 -12.98 -15.44
N LEU A 360 0.77 -12.52 -15.09
CA LEU A 360 1.11 -11.08 -15.13
C LEU A 360 1.06 -10.51 -16.53
N LEU A 361 1.54 -11.23 -17.54
CA LEU A 361 1.46 -10.81 -18.95
C LEU A 361 0.01 -10.70 -19.42
N VAL A 362 -0.83 -11.66 -19.02
CA VAL A 362 -2.28 -11.64 -19.35
C VAL A 362 -2.96 -10.42 -18.72
N VAL A 363 -2.69 -10.11 -17.45
CA VAL A 363 -3.35 -8.97 -16.77
C VAL A 363 -2.71 -7.62 -17.13
N ALA A 364 -1.50 -7.60 -17.64
CA ALA A 364 -0.84 -6.37 -18.11
C ALA A 364 -1.65 -5.70 -19.24
N ALA A 365 -2.24 -6.48 -20.14
CA ALA A 365 -3.03 -5.96 -21.26
C ALA A 365 -4.26 -5.16 -20.80
N PRO A 366 -5.20 -5.72 -20.01
CA PRO A 366 -6.36 -4.98 -19.55
C PRO A 366 -5.99 -3.81 -18.62
N MET A 367 -4.98 -3.92 -17.76
CA MET A 367 -4.51 -2.81 -16.93
C MET A 367 -4.01 -1.65 -17.78
N THR A 368 -3.20 -1.95 -18.80
CA THR A 368 -2.68 -0.95 -19.74
C THR A 368 -3.82 -0.34 -20.57
N ALA A 369 -4.77 -1.15 -21.04
CA ALA A 369 -5.93 -0.66 -21.76
C ALA A 369 -6.77 0.31 -20.92
N VAL A 370 -7.04 -0.01 -19.65
CA VAL A 370 -7.71 0.92 -18.73
C VAL A 370 -6.90 2.20 -18.55
N ALA A 371 -5.57 2.11 -18.41
CA ALA A 371 -4.72 3.28 -18.27
C ALA A 371 -4.72 4.18 -19.52
N LEU A 372 -4.77 3.61 -20.71
CA LEU A 372 -4.88 4.35 -21.99
C LEU A 372 -6.23 5.03 -22.14
N HIS A 373 -7.33 4.34 -21.81
CA HIS A 373 -8.69 4.87 -21.96
C HIS A 373 -9.00 5.99 -20.94
N THR A 374 -8.39 5.96 -19.75
CA THR A 374 -8.64 6.94 -18.70
C THR A 374 -7.65 8.10 -18.70
N GLY A 375 -6.48 7.91 -19.29
CA GLY A 375 -5.47 8.94 -19.46
C GLY A 375 -5.69 9.71 -20.74
N GLY A 376 -6.70 10.60 -20.80
CA GLY A 376 -6.95 11.43 -21.99
C GLY A 376 -5.67 12.06 -22.55
N ARG A 377 -5.18 11.48 -23.63
CA ARG A 377 -4.03 11.82 -24.50
C ARG A 377 -2.61 11.56 -23.97
N PRO A 378 -1.76 10.93 -24.80
CA PRO A 378 -0.40 10.61 -24.49
C PRO A 378 0.53 11.81 -24.65
N LEU A 379 1.57 11.85 -23.77
CA LEU A 379 2.90 12.33 -24.10
C LEU A 379 3.04 13.75 -24.69
N LEU A 380 2.45 14.77 -24.09
CA LEU A 380 2.94 16.13 -24.28
C LEU A 380 3.25 16.74 -22.90
N PRO A 381 4.39 17.41 -22.74
CA PRO A 381 4.75 18.06 -21.48
C PRO A 381 3.89 19.32 -21.32
N GLY A 382 2.73 19.13 -20.72
CA GLY A 382 1.83 20.21 -20.35
C GLY A 382 1.53 20.13 -18.87
N ALA A 383 1.82 21.18 -18.14
CA ALA A 383 1.51 21.47 -16.76
C ALA A 383 1.73 20.33 -15.77
N ILE A 384 2.79 20.41 -14.99
CA ILE A 384 3.13 19.50 -13.90
C ILE A 384 2.08 19.69 -12.80
N ARG A 385 1.01 18.88 -12.81
CA ARG A 385 0.14 18.72 -11.65
C ARG A 385 0.87 17.82 -10.66
N ARG A 386 1.41 18.40 -9.61
CA ARG A 386 1.92 17.64 -8.45
C ARG A 386 0.74 17.00 -7.75
N ARG A 387 0.49 15.72 -8.02
CA ARG A 387 -0.37 14.89 -7.16
C ARG A 387 0.51 14.33 -6.06
N GLY A 388 0.38 14.88 -4.85
CA GLY A 388 0.90 14.26 -3.64
C GLY A 388 0.13 12.96 -3.36
N GLY A 389 0.70 12.06 -2.56
CA GLY A 389 -0.05 10.95 -1.98
C GLY A 389 0.34 9.54 -2.37
N THR A 390 1.37 9.33 -3.19
CA THR A 390 1.81 7.98 -3.59
C THR A 390 2.10 7.03 -2.42
N PRO A 391 2.83 7.42 -1.35
CA PRO A 391 3.04 6.54 -0.20
C PRO A 391 1.77 6.29 0.62
N ALA A 392 0.90 7.29 0.79
CA ALA A 392 -0.37 7.09 1.48
C ALA A 392 -1.29 6.13 0.70
N ALA A 393 -1.27 6.20 -0.63
CA ALA A 393 -1.98 5.29 -1.50
C ALA A 393 -1.45 3.85 -1.42
N LEU A 394 -0.13 3.66 -1.35
CA LEU A 394 0.49 2.35 -1.15
C LEU A 394 0.07 1.73 0.19
N VAL A 395 0.04 2.53 1.25
CA VAL A 395 -0.41 2.12 2.58
C VAL A 395 -1.87 1.70 2.55
N ALA A 396 -2.75 2.53 1.97
CA ALA A 396 -4.18 2.24 1.86
C ALA A 396 -4.45 0.96 1.06
N ALA A 397 -3.76 0.76 -0.07
CA ALA A 397 -3.89 -0.45 -0.88
C ALA A 397 -3.42 -1.71 -0.15
N ALA A 398 -2.31 -1.61 0.57
CA ALA A 398 -1.77 -2.75 1.32
C ALA A 398 -2.68 -3.20 2.46
N THR A 399 -3.52 -2.30 2.98
CA THR A 399 -4.43 -2.60 4.11
C THR A 399 -5.84 -2.93 3.68
N GLY A 400 -6.19 -2.76 2.40
CA GLY A 400 -7.58 -2.89 1.95
C GLY A 400 -8.54 -1.93 2.65
N THR A 401 -8.04 -0.78 3.10
CA THR A 401 -8.80 0.18 3.90
C THR A 401 -9.91 0.83 3.05
N PRO A 402 -11.19 0.79 3.46
CA PRO A 402 -12.29 1.39 2.71
C PRO A 402 -12.17 2.90 2.58
N SER A 403 -12.72 3.48 1.51
CA SER A 403 -12.62 4.89 1.15
C SER A 403 -13.13 5.87 2.19
N GLY A 404 -14.11 5.47 3.00
CA GLY A 404 -14.59 6.29 4.10
C GLY A 404 -13.56 6.48 5.22
N ALA A 405 -12.52 5.66 5.26
CA ALA A 405 -11.45 5.70 6.26
C ALA A 405 -10.15 6.33 5.71
N VAL A 406 -10.01 6.40 4.39
CA VAL A 406 -8.92 7.09 3.73
C VAL A 406 -9.53 8.27 2.98
N PRO A 407 -9.44 9.49 3.52
CA PRO A 407 -9.87 10.66 2.77
C PRO A 407 -9.06 10.72 1.50
N GLU A 408 -9.76 10.70 0.39
CA GLU A 408 -9.26 10.81 -0.96
C GLU A 408 -7.80 10.38 -1.12
N VAL A 409 -7.59 9.14 -1.55
CA VAL A 409 -6.27 8.63 -1.93
C VAL A 409 -5.79 9.29 -3.23
N GLY A 410 -5.75 10.47 -3.24
CA GLY A 410 -5.22 11.48 -4.08
C GLY A 410 -5.34 12.61 -3.12
N ALA A 411 -4.25 13.07 -2.55
CA ALA A 411 -4.27 14.22 -1.67
C ALA A 411 -5.28 15.23 -2.22
N PRO A 412 -6.03 15.92 -1.36
CA PRO A 412 -6.80 17.04 -1.83
C PRO A 412 -5.88 17.81 -2.76
N GLU A 413 -6.30 17.96 -3.99
CA GLU A 413 -5.60 18.88 -4.88
C GLU A 413 -5.44 20.11 -4.02
N GLN A 414 -4.22 20.40 -3.57
CA GLN A 414 -3.99 21.73 -3.01
C GLN A 414 -4.60 22.64 -4.04
N PRO A 415 -5.49 23.56 -3.66
CA PRO A 415 -6.09 24.46 -4.62
C PRO A 415 -4.92 24.93 -5.47
N VAL A 416 -4.93 24.54 -6.73
CA VAL A 416 -3.98 25.06 -7.70
C VAL A 416 -4.37 26.53 -7.68
N VAL A 417 -3.55 27.33 -7.01
CA VAL A 417 -3.58 28.76 -7.27
C VAL A 417 -3.17 28.80 -8.73
N GLU A 418 -4.16 28.84 -9.60
CA GLU A 418 -3.97 29.27 -10.95
C GLU A 418 -3.41 30.67 -10.80
N ILE A 419 -2.10 30.78 -10.84
CA ILE A 419 -1.45 32.02 -11.17
C ILE A 419 -1.81 32.19 -12.64
N THR A 420 -2.98 32.75 -12.91
CA THR A 420 -3.25 33.45 -14.13
C THR A 420 -2.19 34.55 -14.13
N VAL A 421 -1.10 34.29 -14.84
CA VAL A 421 -0.26 35.37 -15.33
C VAL A 421 -1.20 36.11 -16.29
N ASP A 422 -1.83 37.16 -15.78
CA ASP A 422 -2.50 38.14 -16.64
C ASP A 422 -1.40 38.56 -17.63
N ALA A 423 -1.49 38.02 -18.84
CA ALA A 423 -0.74 38.57 -19.95
C ALA A 423 -1.12 40.06 -19.96
N PRO A 424 -0.16 40.98 -19.96
CA PRO A 424 -0.46 42.41 -19.97
C PRO A 424 -1.44 42.62 -21.10
N ALA A 425 -2.60 43.20 -20.76
CA ALA A 425 -3.64 43.48 -21.72
C ALA A 425 -3.02 44.31 -22.82
N VAL A 426 -2.87 43.72 -24.02
CA VAL A 426 -2.48 44.45 -25.20
C VAL A 426 -3.56 45.51 -25.37
N PRO A 427 -3.28 46.80 -25.31
CA PRO A 427 -4.32 47.83 -25.46
C PRO A 427 -4.91 47.65 -26.85
N VAL A 428 -6.16 47.22 -26.91
CA VAL A 428 -6.92 47.21 -28.14
C VAL A 428 -7.15 48.68 -28.48
N ARG A 429 -6.33 49.24 -29.35
CA ARG A 429 -6.55 50.50 -30.04
C ARG A 429 -7.80 50.32 -30.91
N GLY A 430 -8.87 50.98 -30.53
CA GLY A 430 -10.01 51.13 -31.41
C GLY A 430 -11.37 50.78 -30.78
N ALA A 431 -11.82 51.54 -29.84
CA ALA A 431 -13.24 51.84 -29.65
C ALA A 431 -13.35 53.34 -29.45
N TYR A 432 -13.55 54.03 -30.54
CA TYR A 432 -13.84 55.43 -30.51
C TYR A 432 -15.23 55.69 -29.96
N ASP A 433 -15.27 56.65 -29.05
CA ASP A 433 -16.37 57.46 -28.58
C ASP A 433 -17.59 57.50 -29.49
N THR A 434 -18.71 57.16 -28.93
CA THR A 434 -19.97 57.83 -29.25
C THR A 434 -20.54 58.37 -27.94
N ALA A 435 -20.05 59.55 -27.57
CA ALA A 435 -20.68 60.37 -26.55
C ALA A 435 -22.00 60.97 -27.11
N GLY A 436 -23.13 60.45 -26.65
CA GLY A 436 -24.39 61.05 -26.79
C GLY A 436 -24.59 62.23 -25.78
N PRO A 437 -25.36 63.26 -26.11
CA PRO A 437 -25.39 64.51 -25.35
C PRO A 437 -26.07 64.37 -23.98
N ARG A 438 -25.44 64.99 -22.98
CA ARG A 438 -25.98 65.19 -21.64
C ARG A 438 -27.23 66.07 -21.70
N GLN A 439 -28.37 65.54 -21.30
CA GLN A 439 -29.49 66.32 -20.87
C GLN A 439 -29.29 66.81 -19.45
N ALA A 440 -29.29 68.15 -19.31
CA ALA A 440 -29.29 68.84 -18.05
C ALA A 440 -30.64 68.63 -17.36
N ALA A 441 -30.66 68.06 -16.18
CA ALA A 441 -31.83 68.04 -15.31
C ALA A 441 -31.87 69.31 -14.49
N ALA A 442 -32.99 70.02 -14.64
CA ALA A 442 -33.36 71.24 -13.91
C ALA A 442 -33.69 70.91 -12.44
N ALA A 443 -33.28 71.81 -11.56
CA ALA A 443 -33.62 71.80 -10.15
C ALA A 443 -35.07 72.19 -9.91
N PRO A 444 -35.77 71.59 -8.94
CA PRO A 444 -37.07 72.17 -8.49
C PRO A 444 -36.82 73.17 -7.36
N GLY A 445 -37.42 74.30 -7.49
CA GLY A 445 -37.49 75.35 -6.48
C GLY A 445 -38.49 75.04 -5.36
N PRO A 446 -38.45 75.80 -4.26
CA PRO A 446 -39.29 75.57 -3.09
C PRO A 446 -40.64 76.19 -3.18
N GLY A 447 -41.67 75.51 -2.73
CA GLY A 447 -43.05 76.01 -2.63
C GLY A 447 -43.83 75.39 -1.51
N ALA A 448 -44.01 76.12 -0.48
CA ALA A 448 -45.02 76.34 0.51
C ALA A 448 -46.30 75.47 0.45
N GLY A 449 -46.74 75.05 1.60
CA GLY A 449 -48.06 74.50 1.89
C GLY A 449 -47.99 73.42 3.00
#